data_526df564250d1fb5b85ef55fa5416783
#
_entry.id   526df564250d1fb5b85ef55fa5416783
#
_cell.length_a   1.000
_cell.length_b   1.000
_cell.length_c   1.000
_cell.angle_alpha   90.00
_cell.angle_beta   90.00
_cell.angle_gamma   90.00
#
_symmetry.space_group_name_H-M   'P 1'
#
loop_
_entity.id
_entity.type
_entity.pdbx_description
1 polymer ?
#
loop_
_entity_poly.entity_id
_entity_poly.type
_entity_poly.pdbx_seq_one_letter_code
_entity_poly.pdbx_strand_id
1 'polypeptide(L)'
;IPNRLTDGYGLTRPAMEQLYEQGTRLLITVDSGITANEEIAVARELGMQVVITDHHECHENLPDAQAVVDCKRTDDTYPFSSLAGVGVAFKLICALEGDTLSVLDRYADLVALGTVADVMPIVGENRIIVAEGLKKLSVTANIGLEMLLREAGMKNRRLTSSTISYVLAPRINAAGRMGKAELAAELFLTKDPIRAQALAAELCEQNNLRQSEDNKLREQTLTRLLREYN
;
A
#
# COMPACT_ATOMS: atom_id res chain seq x y z
N ILE A 1 -2.27 -11.27 -0.25
CA ILE A 1 -1.45 -10.35 -1.08
C ILE A 1 -0.75 -11.20 -2.13
N PRO A 2 -0.92 -10.91 -3.45
CA PRO A 2 -0.25 -11.66 -4.50
C PRO A 2 1.28 -11.55 -4.40
N ASN A 3 1.97 -12.65 -4.71
CA ASN A 3 3.42 -12.63 -4.79
C ASN A 3 3.84 -12.14 -6.19
N ARG A 4 4.47 -10.96 -6.28
CA ARG A 4 4.84 -10.33 -7.55
C ARG A 4 5.76 -11.17 -8.45
N LEU A 5 6.56 -12.08 -7.86
CA LEU A 5 7.51 -12.92 -8.62
C LEU A 5 6.83 -14.14 -9.24
N THR A 6 5.80 -14.70 -8.58
CA THR A 6 5.11 -15.92 -9.03
C THR A 6 3.76 -15.62 -9.68
N ASP A 7 3.00 -14.69 -9.11
CA ASP A 7 1.60 -14.46 -9.49
C ASP A 7 1.43 -13.24 -10.43
N GLY A 8 2.46 -12.42 -10.55
CA GLY A 8 2.39 -11.16 -11.30
C GLY A 8 1.85 -9.99 -10.48
N TYR A 9 1.35 -8.97 -11.14
CA TYR A 9 0.81 -7.76 -10.53
C TYR A 9 -0.72 -7.76 -10.58
N GLY A 10 -1.35 -7.39 -9.46
CA GLY A 10 -2.81 -7.26 -9.39
C GLY A 10 -3.55 -8.55 -9.10
N LEU A 11 -4.79 -8.62 -9.55
CA LEU A 11 -5.63 -9.81 -9.43
C LEU A 11 -5.24 -10.83 -10.48
N THR A 12 -5.42 -12.12 -10.18
CA THR A 12 -5.16 -13.21 -11.13
C THR A 12 -6.28 -14.25 -11.07
N ARG A 13 -6.57 -14.91 -12.19
CA ARG A 13 -7.57 -16.00 -12.25
C ARG A 13 -7.29 -17.09 -11.21
N PRO A 14 -6.06 -17.64 -11.06
CA PRO A 14 -5.79 -18.67 -10.06
C PRO A 14 -6.08 -18.19 -8.62
N ALA A 15 -5.80 -16.91 -8.31
CA ALA A 15 -6.11 -16.36 -6.99
C ALA A 15 -7.61 -16.28 -6.75
N MET A 16 -8.43 -15.95 -7.76
CA MET A 16 -9.90 -15.94 -7.65
C MET A 16 -10.44 -17.35 -7.38
N GLU A 17 -9.96 -18.33 -8.12
CA GLU A 17 -10.34 -19.75 -7.97
C GLU A 17 -9.97 -20.25 -6.57
N GLN A 18 -8.74 -20.00 -6.11
CA GLN A 18 -8.27 -20.38 -4.78
C GLN A 18 -9.10 -19.73 -3.65
N LEU A 19 -9.39 -18.43 -3.75
CA LEU A 19 -10.21 -17.74 -2.75
C LEU A 19 -11.61 -18.33 -2.68
N TYR A 20 -12.22 -18.65 -3.83
CA TYR A 20 -13.53 -19.30 -3.88
C TYR A 20 -13.52 -20.68 -3.22
N GLU A 21 -12.50 -21.51 -3.50
CA GLU A 21 -12.32 -22.84 -2.88
C GLU A 21 -12.15 -22.73 -1.36
N GLN A 22 -11.49 -21.68 -0.87
CA GLN A 22 -11.36 -21.38 0.56
C GLN A 22 -12.67 -20.87 1.21
N GLY A 23 -13.75 -20.76 0.44
CA GLY A 23 -15.06 -20.37 0.92
C GLY A 23 -15.34 -18.86 0.86
N THR A 24 -14.50 -18.05 0.22
CA THR A 24 -14.75 -16.61 0.02
C THR A 24 -16.03 -16.42 -0.82
N ARG A 25 -16.90 -15.52 -0.38
CA ARG A 25 -18.13 -15.16 -1.09
C ARG A 25 -18.25 -13.66 -1.36
N LEU A 26 -17.51 -12.85 -0.64
CA LEU A 26 -17.35 -11.41 -0.85
C LEU A 26 -15.88 -11.10 -1.01
N LEU A 27 -15.51 -10.51 -2.15
CA LEU A 27 -14.19 -9.99 -2.45
C LEU A 27 -14.23 -8.47 -2.41
N ILE A 28 -13.40 -7.86 -1.58
CA ILE A 28 -13.21 -6.41 -1.57
C ILE A 28 -11.76 -6.16 -1.99
N THR A 29 -11.56 -5.53 -3.14
CA THR A 29 -10.21 -5.13 -3.56
C THR A 29 -9.84 -3.78 -2.95
N VAL A 30 -8.57 -3.59 -2.66
CA VAL A 30 -8.01 -2.35 -2.13
C VAL A 30 -6.78 -1.97 -2.93
N ASP A 31 -6.75 -0.75 -3.44
CA ASP A 31 -5.63 -0.24 -4.24
C ASP A 31 -5.36 -1.06 -5.52
N SER A 32 -6.39 -1.68 -6.04
CA SER A 32 -6.34 -2.47 -7.28
C SER A 32 -7.75 -2.86 -7.74
N GLY A 33 -7.85 -3.30 -9.00
CA GLY A 33 -9.06 -3.92 -9.53
C GLY A 33 -9.78 -3.10 -10.58
N ILE A 34 -9.56 -1.79 -10.69
CA ILE A 34 -10.29 -0.94 -11.64
C ILE A 34 -10.06 -1.33 -13.11
N THR A 35 -8.97 -2.00 -13.40
CA THR A 35 -8.61 -2.49 -14.74
C THR A 35 -8.72 -4.00 -14.90
N ALA A 36 -9.10 -4.74 -13.83
CA ALA A 36 -9.10 -6.20 -13.77
C ALA A 36 -10.43 -6.82 -14.27
N ASN A 37 -10.88 -6.44 -15.47
CA ASN A 37 -12.19 -6.86 -16.02
C ASN A 37 -12.32 -8.38 -16.10
N GLU A 38 -11.29 -9.07 -16.57
CA GLU A 38 -11.30 -10.52 -16.77
C GLU A 38 -11.33 -11.28 -15.43
N GLU A 39 -10.52 -10.87 -14.47
CA GLU A 39 -10.43 -11.49 -13.15
C GLU A 39 -11.71 -11.28 -12.34
N ILE A 40 -12.31 -10.10 -12.44
CA ILE A 40 -13.58 -9.79 -11.79
C ILE A 40 -14.72 -10.61 -12.43
N ALA A 41 -14.71 -10.80 -13.75
CA ALA A 41 -15.67 -11.67 -14.42
C ALA A 41 -15.56 -13.11 -13.91
N VAL A 42 -14.33 -13.64 -13.77
CA VAL A 42 -14.10 -14.98 -13.18
C VAL A 42 -14.63 -15.07 -11.75
N ALA A 43 -14.34 -14.08 -10.90
CA ALA A 43 -14.84 -14.08 -9.54
C ALA A 43 -16.38 -14.13 -9.49
N ARG A 44 -17.05 -13.40 -10.39
CA ARG A 44 -18.50 -13.39 -10.49
C ARG A 44 -19.08 -14.70 -11.07
N GLU A 45 -18.45 -15.28 -12.09
CA GLU A 45 -18.83 -16.59 -12.63
C GLU A 45 -18.76 -17.69 -11.56
N LEU A 46 -17.78 -17.60 -10.65
CA LEU A 46 -17.69 -18.47 -9.48
C LEU A 46 -18.77 -18.18 -8.41
N GLY A 47 -19.53 -17.10 -8.53
CA GLY A 47 -20.60 -16.73 -7.59
C GLY A 47 -20.14 -15.84 -6.43
N MET A 48 -18.97 -15.23 -6.50
CA MET A 48 -18.53 -14.23 -5.53
C MET A 48 -19.18 -12.86 -5.81
N GLN A 49 -19.49 -12.14 -4.75
CA GLN A 49 -19.77 -10.70 -4.81
C GLN A 49 -18.45 -9.94 -4.81
N VAL A 50 -18.35 -8.87 -5.61
CA VAL A 50 -17.11 -8.11 -5.73
C VAL A 50 -17.38 -6.62 -5.49
N VAL A 51 -16.60 -6.02 -4.62
CA VAL A 51 -16.51 -4.58 -4.40
C VAL A 51 -15.09 -4.13 -4.72
N ILE A 52 -14.97 -3.19 -5.64
CA ILE A 52 -13.66 -2.62 -6.02
C ILE A 52 -13.48 -1.29 -5.29
N THR A 53 -12.34 -1.12 -4.60
CA THR A 53 -11.87 0.17 -4.11
C THR A 53 -10.49 0.44 -4.67
N ASP A 54 -10.37 1.48 -5.50
CA ASP A 54 -9.16 1.77 -6.23
C ASP A 54 -8.98 3.30 -6.41
N HIS A 55 -7.86 3.73 -6.95
CA HIS A 55 -7.55 5.12 -7.25
C HIS A 55 -6.75 5.28 -8.56
N HIS A 56 -6.53 4.19 -9.27
CA HIS A 56 -5.83 4.20 -10.55
C HIS A 56 -6.71 4.78 -11.67
N GLU A 57 -6.09 5.11 -12.81
CA GLU A 57 -6.83 5.61 -13.97
C GLU A 57 -7.84 4.58 -14.48
N CYS A 58 -9.08 5.03 -14.69
CA CYS A 58 -10.15 4.18 -15.17
C CYS A 58 -10.07 3.97 -16.68
N HIS A 59 -10.37 2.76 -17.14
CA HIS A 59 -10.64 2.51 -18.56
C HIS A 59 -12.08 2.90 -18.91
N GLU A 60 -12.39 2.98 -20.22
CA GLU A 60 -13.77 3.26 -20.69
C GLU A 60 -14.78 2.26 -20.16
N ASN A 61 -14.39 0.98 -20.09
CA ASN A 61 -15.22 -0.10 -19.55
C ASN A 61 -14.75 -0.45 -18.14
N LEU A 62 -15.58 -0.17 -17.16
CA LEU A 62 -15.34 -0.56 -15.78
C LEU A 62 -15.64 -2.05 -15.58
N PRO A 63 -14.96 -2.73 -14.63
CA PRO A 63 -15.30 -4.09 -14.27
C PRO A 63 -16.74 -4.22 -13.78
N ASP A 64 -17.40 -5.32 -14.18
CA ASP A 64 -18.77 -5.64 -13.75
C ASP A 64 -18.77 -6.18 -12.31
N ALA A 65 -18.71 -5.27 -11.32
CA ALA A 65 -18.74 -5.54 -9.90
C ALA A 65 -20.00 -5.00 -9.23
N GLN A 66 -20.34 -5.49 -8.02
CA GLN A 66 -21.47 -4.99 -7.24
C GLN A 66 -21.34 -3.50 -6.90
N ALA A 67 -20.10 -3.07 -6.66
CA ALA A 67 -19.79 -1.65 -6.48
C ALA A 67 -18.35 -1.38 -6.94
N VAL A 68 -18.14 -0.21 -7.53
CA VAL A 68 -16.82 0.30 -7.94
C VAL A 68 -16.65 1.68 -7.33
N VAL A 69 -15.74 1.79 -6.37
CA VAL A 69 -15.38 3.02 -5.68
C VAL A 69 -14.00 3.46 -6.13
N ASP A 70 -13.97 4.51 -6.93
CA ASP A 70 -12.73 5.10 -7.42
C ASP A 70 -12.94 6.60 -7.66
N CYS A 71 -12.09 7.42 -7.05
CA CYS A 71 -12.18 8.88 -7.10
C CYS A 71 -11.83 9.50 -8.46
N LYS A 72 -11.36 8.68 -9.43
CA LYS A 72 -11.04 9.12 -10.80
C LYS A 72 -12.07 8.72 -11.85
N ARG A 73 -13.16 8.10 -11.44
CA ARG A 73 -14.27 7.80 -12.35
C ARG A 73 -14.84 9.08 -12.91
N THR A 74 -15.15 9.09 -14.20
CA THR A 74 -15.70 10.25 -14.90
C THR A 74 -17.13 10.59 -14.49
N ASP A 75 -17.87 9.61 -13.96
CA ASP A 75 -19.24 9.74 -13.43
C ASP A 75 -19.29 9.95 -11.91
N ASP A 76 -18.13 10.05 -11.24
CA ASP A 76 -18.05 10.35 -9.81
C ASP A 76 -18.25 11.87 -9.56
N THR A 77 -18.94 12.17 -8.47
CA THR A 77 -19.17 13.54 -8.00
C THR A 77 -18.32 13.90 -6.78
N TYR A 78 -17.44 13.00 -6.34
CA TYR A 78 -16.57 13.25 -5.21
C TYR A 78 -15.58 14.39 -5.54
N PRO A 79 -15.47 15.43 -4.68
CA PRO A 79 -14.76 16.66 -5.06
C PRO A 79 -13.23 16.56 -5.05
N PHE A 80 -12.67 15.41 -4.67
CA PHE A 80 -11.23 15.22 -4.54
C PHE A 80 -10.74 13.91 -5.15
N SER A 81 -10.20 13.99 -6.36
CA SER A 81 -9.77 12.83 -7.18
C SER A 81 -8.35 12.33 -6.90
N SER A 82 -7.62 12.92 -5.95
CA SER A 82 -6.20 12.60 -5.72
C SER A 82 -5.96 11.77 -4.45
N LEU A 83 -6.93 10.98 -4.01
CA LEU A 83 -6.71 10.02 -2.92
C LEU A 83 -5.76 8.92 -3.38
N ALA A 84 -4.91 8.42 -2.47
CA ALA A 84 -4.22 7.13 -2.63
C ALA A 84 -5.22 5.98 -2.39
N GLY A 85 -4.88 4.75 -2.81
CA GLY A 85 -5.70 3.57 -2.52
C GLY A 85 -6.00 3.40 -1.03
N VAL A 86 -5.02 3.64 -0.15
CA VAL A 86 -5.23 3.66 1.31
C VAL A 86 -6.20 4.77 1.75
N GLY A 87 -6.24 5.90 1.04
CA GLY A 87 -7.20 6.98 1.28
C GLY A 87 -8.61 6.58 0.91
N VAL A 88 -8.80 5.85 -0.19
CA VAL A 88 -10.10 5.29 -0.59
C VAL A 88 -10.56 4.25 0.45
N ALA A 89 -9.67 3.35 0.87
CA ALA A 89 -9.96 2.38 1.93
C ALA A 89 -10.35 3.07 3.26
N PHE A 90 -9.65 4.14 3.63
CA PHE A 90 -9.98 4.96 4.79
C PHE A 90 -11.40 5.55 4.68
N LYS A 91 -11.79 6.07 3.53
CA LYS A 91 -13.14 6.58 3.29
C LYS A 91 -14.21 5.49 3.41
N LEU A 92 -13.91 4.29 2.89
CA LEU A 92 -14.82 3.15 3.04
C LEU A 92 -15.02 2.82 4.54
N ILE A 93 -13.94 2.76 5.32
CA ILE A 93 -14.04 2.49 6.76
C ILE A 93 -14.84 3.59 7.47
N CYS A 94 -14.62 4.86 7.12
CA CYS A 94 -15.41 5.97 7.68
C CYS A 94 -16.91 5.83 7.39
N ALA A 95 -17.25 5.39 6.18
CA ALA A 95 -18.66 5.18 5.80
C ALA A 95 -19.27 3.98 6.55
N LEU A 96 -18.53 2.91 6.74
CA LEU A 96 -18.99 1.71 7.46
C LEU A 96 -19.17 1.97 8.95
N GLU A 97 -18.29 2.75 9.58
CA GLU A 97 -18.34 3.02 11.02
C GLU A 97 -19.21 4.25 11.37
N GLY A 98 -19.45 5.14 10.41
CA GLY A 98 -20.23 6.36 10.62
C GLY A 98 -19.52 7.43 11.48
N ASP A 99 -18.27 7.23 11.87
CA ASP A 99 -17.47 8.15 12.70
C ASP A 99 -16.08 8.39 12.10
N THR A 100 -16.00 9.41 11.24
CA THR A 100 -14.75 9.79 10.57
C THR A 100 -13.65 10.21 11.55
N LEU A 101 -13.98 10.86 12.67
CA LEU A 101 -12.97 11.34 13.61
C LEU A 101 -12.33 10.19 14.37
N SER A 102 -13.13 9.21 14.80
CA SER A 102 -12.63 8.01 15.46
C SER A 102 -11.75 7.17 14.51
N VAL A 103 -12.16 7.01 13.25
CA VAL A 103 -11.38 6.30 12.23
C VAL A 103 -10.07 7.03 11.94
N LEU A 104 -10.10 8.37 11.82
CA LEU A 104 -8.89 9.17 11.63
C LEU A 104 -7.94 9.03 12.82
N ASP A 105 -8.45 9.09 14.05
CA ASP A 105 -7.61 8.91 15.25
C ASP A 105 -6.95 7.51 15.28
N ARG A 106 -7.62 6.48 14.80
CA ARG A 106 -7.05 5.11 14.79
C ARG A 106 -6.03 4.86 13.70
N TYR A 107 -6.21 5.43 12.51
CA TYR A 107 -5.49 5.02 11.31
C TYR A 107 -4.74 6.14 10.58
N ALA A 108 -4.75 7.38 11.08
CA ALA A 108 -4.13 8.51 10.37
C ALA A 108 -2.65 8.29 10.06
N ASP A 109 -1.90 7.63 10.93
CA ASP A 109 -0.49 7.29 10.73
C ASP A 109 -0.29 6.33 9.54
N LEU A 110 -1.10 5.28 9.43
CA LEU A 110 -1.05 4.32 8.33
C LEU A 110 -1.54 4.95 7.01
N VAL A 111 -2.62 5.77 7.07
CA VAL A 111 -3.12 6.45 5.87
C VAL A 111 -2.13 7.49 5.36
N ALA A 112 -1.49 8.24 6.26
CA ALA A 112 -0.43 9.18 5.89
C ALA A 112 0.79 8.46 5.29
N LEU A 113 1.17 7.32 5.88
CA LEU A 113 2.26 6.49 5.39
C LEU A 113 2.02 6.05 3.95
N GLY A 114 0.85 5.46 3.65
CA GLY A 114 0.51 5.00 2.31
C GLY A 114 0.36 6.16 1.32
N THR A 115 -0.33 7.25 1.70
CA THR A 115 -0.51 8.44 0.84
C THR A 115 0.81 9.05 0.39
N VAL A 116 1.78 9.16 1.31
CA VAL A 116 3.11 9.72 1.00
C VAL A 116 3.97 8.70 0.25
N ALA A 117 3.86 7.40 0.57
CA ALA A 117 4.60 6.33 -0.10
C ALA A 117 4.20 6.18 -1.56
N ASP A 118 2.93 6.44 -1.87
CA ASP A 118 2.36 6.42 -3.23
C ASP A 118 2.56 7.75 -3.99
N VAL A 119 3.31 8.68 -3.41
CA VAL A 119 3.70 9.97 -4.02
C VAL A 119 2.49 10.82 -4.42
N MET A 120 1.37 10.67 -3.73
CA MET A 120 0.17 11.46 -4.03
C MET A 120 0.37 12.95 -3.71
N PRO A 121 -0.31 13.85 -4.46
CA PRO A 121 -0.26 15.29 -4.19
C PRO A 121 -0.72 15.60 -2.75
N ILE A 122 0.12 16.31 -1.99
CA ILE A 122 -0.17 16.69 -0.58
C ILE A 122 -0.97 18.01 -0.55
N VAL A 123 -2.16 17.95 -1.16
CA VAL A 123 -3.14 19.05 -1.23
C VAL A 123 -4.51 18.57 -0.73
N GLY A 124 -5.46 19.45 -0.55
CA GLY A 124 -6.83 19.09 -0.17
C GLY A 124 -6.89 18.13 1.03
N GLU A 125 -7.63 17.05 0.90
CA GLU A 125 -7.79 16.05 1.96
C GLU A 125 -6.48 15.33 2.31
N ASN A 126 -5.64 15.01 1.33
CA ASN A 126 -4.34 14.38 1.58
C ASN A 126 -3.48 15.22 2.52
N ARG A 127 -3.52 16.55 2.39
CA ARG A 127 -2.77 17.44 3.28
C ARG A 127 -3.26 17.33 4.73
N ILE A 128 -4.56 17.26 4.94
CA ILE A 128 -5.15 17.11 6.28
C ILE A 128 -4.76 15.76 6.87
N ILE A 129 -4.96 14.69 6.12
CA ILE A 129 -4.64 13.32 6.55
C ILE A 129 -3.15 13.18 6.89
N VAL A 130 -2.27 13.69 6.02
CA VAL A 130 -0.82 13.60 6.24
C VAL A 130 -0.38 14.45 7.43
N ALA A 131 -0.97 15.64 7.63
CA ALA A 131 -0.65 16.47 8.77
C ALA A 131 -1.04 15.81 10.10
N GLU A 132 -2.24 15.24 10.19
CA GLU A 132 -2.69 14.51 11.38
C GLU A 132 -1.92 13.20 11.55
N GLY A 133 -1.68 12.47 10.46
CA GLY A 133 -0.93 11.22 10.48
C GLY A 133 0.52 11.38 10.92
N LEU A 134 1.21 12.46 10.55
CA LEU A 134 2.57 12.75 11.03
C LEU A 134 2.61 13.02 12.55
N LYS A 135 1.59 13.68 13.10
CA LYS A 135 1.47 13.85 14.56
C LYS A 135 1.27 12.48 15.22
N LYS A 136 0.33 11.68 14.69
CA LYS A 136 0.01 10.34 15.20
C LYS A 136 1.20 9.39 15.09
N LEU A 137 1.95 9.44 13.99
CA LEU A 137 3.12 8.60 13.73
C LEU A 137 4.19 8.71 14.83
N SER A 138 4.34 9.89 15.42
CA SER A 138 5.31 10.11 16.51
C SER A 138 4.96 9.38 17.80
N VAL A 139 3.69 9.04 17.99
CA VAL A 139 3.11 8.38 19.16
C VAL A 139 2.24 7.17 18.74
N THR A 140 2.60 6.55 17.63
CA THR A 140 1.80 5.47 17.06
C THR A 140 1.50 4.35 18.06
N ALA A 141 0.26 3.86 18.06
CA ALA A 141 -0.16 2.68 18.80
C ALA A 141 0.08 1.38 18.01
N ASN A 142 0.45 1.48 16.70
CA ASN A 142 0.80 0.31 15.91
C ASN A 142 2.20 -0.17 16.28
N ILE A 143 2.28 -1.34 16.92
CA ILE A 143 3.52 -1.91 17.42
C ILE A 143 4.54 -2.12 16.31
N GLY A 144 4.10 -2.61 15.14
CA GLY A 144 4.97 -2.82 14.00
C GLY A 144 5.57 -1.53 13.46
N LEU A 145 4.76 -0.48 13.37
CA LEU A 145 5.22 0.82 12.92
C LEU A 145 6.18 1.47 13.93
N GLU A 146 5.94 1.30 15.23
CA GLU A 146 6.87 1.73 16.29
C GLU A 146 8.22 1.02 16.16
N MET A 147 8.22 -0.31 15.97
CA MET A 147 9.47 -1.08 15.81
C MET A 147 10.21 -0.67 14.53
N LEU A 148 9.49 -0.43 13.41
CA LEU A 148 10.12 0.05 12.19
C LEU A 148 10.77 1.43 12.36
N LEU A 149 10.13 2.35 13.09
CA LEU A 149 10.72 3.65 13.43
C LEU A 149 11.98 3.50 14.29
N ARG A 150 12.01 2.56 15.21
CA ARG A 150 13.18 2.26 16.05
C ARG A 150 14.34 1.72 15.22
N GLU A 151 14.10 0.67 14.43
CA GLU A 151 15.10 0.04 13.58
C GLU A 151 15.65 1.00 12.51
N ALA A 152 14.80 1.90 12.01
CA ALA A 152 15.21 2.95 11.08
C ALA A 152 15.96 4.14 11.75
N GLY A 153 16.16 4.11 13.08
CA GLY A 153 16.81 5.19 13.83
C GLY A 153 16.01 6.49 13.90
N MET A 154 14.70 6.42 13.74
CA MET A 154 13.81 7.59 13.68
C MET A 154 13.04 7.83 14.97
N LYS A 155 13.14 6.95 15.98
CA LYS A 155 12.51 7.15 17.30
C LYS A 155 13.02 8.43 17.94
N ASN A 156 12.10 9.21 18.51
CA ASN A 156 12.38 10.51 19.16
C ASN A 156 12.93 11.60 18.22
N ARG A 157 12.82 11.42 16.89
CA ARG A 157 13.14 12.46 15.91
C ARG A 157 11.86 13.15 15.43
N ARG A 158 11.99 14.37 14.92
CA ARG A 158 10.90 15.03 14.22
C ARG A 158 10.61 14.28 12.93
N LEU A 159 9.40 13.72 12.82
CA LEU A 159 8.95 13.03 11.63
C LEU A 159 8.33 14.02 10.63
N THR A 160 8.62 13.80 9.36
CA THR A 160 8.15 14.62 8.24
C THR A 160 7.71 13.70 7.09
N SER A 161 7.08 14.27 6.05
CA SER A 161 6.80 13.52 4.82
C SER A 161 8.08 12.93 4.20
N SER A 162 9.22 13.65 4.28
CA SER A 162 10.51 13.11 3.84
C SER A 162 10.94 11.87 4.64
N THR A 163 10.62 11.80 5.94
CA THR A 163 10.85 10.58 6.73
C THR A 163 10.06 9.41 6.17
N ILE A 164 8.81 9.63 5.80
CA ILE A 164 8.00 8.59 5.16
C ILE A 164 8.60 8.22 3.81
N SER A 165 8.82 9.19 2.90
CA SER A 165 9.25 8.93 1.51
C SER A 165 10.62 8.26 1.41
N TYR A 166 11.59 8.68 2.24
CA TYR A 166 12.99 8.27 2.09
C TYR A 166 13.48 7.27 3.13
N VAL A 167 12.72 7.09 4.22
CA VAL A 167 13.13 6.16 5.28
C VAL A 167 12.15 5.00 5.42
N LEU A 168 10.87 5.25 5.65
CA LEU A 168 9.90 4.18 5.95
C LEU A 168 9.41 3.46 4.69
N ALA A 169 8.91 4.19 3.70
CA ALA A 169 8.35 3.62 2.48
C ALA A 169 9.36 2.73 1.71
N PRO A 170 10.65 3.09 1.56
CA PRO A 170 11.61 2.21 0.90
C PRO A 170 11.79 0.87 1.59
N ARG A 171 11.73 0.82 2.93
CA ARG A 171 11.86 -0.42 3.73
C ARG A 171 10.65 -1.33 3.54
N ILE A 172 9.46 -0.76 3.58
CA ILE A 172 8.20 -1.48 3.35
C ILE A 172 8.14 -2.01 1.91
N ASN A 173 8.43 -1.15 0.94
CA ASN A 173 8.37 -1.49 -0.48
C ASN A 173 9.44 -2.51 -0.90
N ALA A 174 10.60 -2.56 -0.22
CA ALA A 174 11.65 -3.54 -0.50
C ALA A 174 11.12 -4.98 -0.33
N ALA A 175 10.34 -5.26 0.71
CA ALA A 175 9.74 -6.58 0.91
C ALA A 175 8.87 -7.01 -0.27
N GLY A 176 8.01 -6.12 -0.79
CA GLY A 176 7.18 -6.41 -1.96
C GLY A 176 7.98 -6.69 -3.24
N ARG A 177 9.09 -5.97 -3.43
CA ARG A 177 10.00 -6.17 -4.59
C ARG A 177 10.80 -7.46 -4.51
N MET A 178 11.08 -7.95 -3.31
CA MET A 178 11.78 -9.20 -3.05
C MET A 178 10.84 -10.42 -2.90
N GLY A 179 9.56 -10.29 -3.28
CA GLY A 179 8.56 -11.36 -3.19
C GLY A 179 8.12 -11.70 -1.76
N LYS A 180 8.35 -10.81 -0.80
CA LYS A 180 8.04 -10.98 0.62
C LYS A 180 7.04 -9.94 1.15
N ALA A 181 6.08 -9.52 0.33
CA ALA A 181 5.08 -8.49 0.71
C ALA A 181 4.32 -8.84 1.99
N GLU A 182 4.18 -10.14 2.29
CA GLU A 182 3.54 -10.65 3.49
C GLU A 182 4.22 -10.18 4.78
N LEU A 183 5.55 -10.00 4.78
CA LEU A 183 6.28 -9.50 5.95
C LEU A 183 5.84 -8.09 6.34
N ALA A 184 5.61 -7.22 5.35
CA ALA A 184 5.14 -5.87 5.61
C ALA A 184 3.70 -5.87 6.14
N ALA A 185 2.83 -6.72 5.60
CA ALA A 185 1.47 -6.87 6.10
C ALA A 185 1.47 -7.43 7.53
N GLU A 186 2.25 -8.47 7.79
CA GLU A 186 2.39 -9.06 9.12
C GLU A 186 2.90 -8.05 10.15
N LEU A 187 3.87 -7.20 9.75
CA LEU A 187 4.39 -6.14 10.63
C LEU A 187 3.28 -5.23 11.15
N PHE A 188 2.37 -4.78 10.28
CA PHE A 188 1.28 -3.88 10.69
C PHE A 188 0.15 -4.57 11.45
N LEU A 189 0.01 -5.89 11.29
CA LEU A 189 -1.07 -6.69 11.89
C LEU A 189 -0.68 -7.32 13.23
N THR A 190 0.61 -7.60 13.45
CA THR A 190 1.05 -8.29 14.68
C THR A 190 0.78 -7.45 15.93
N LYS A 191 0.45 -8.16 17.02
CA LYS A 191 0.31 -7.60 18.36
C LYS A 191 1.47 -8.01 19.29
N ASP A 192 2.38 -8.87 18.79
CA ASP A 192 3.54 -9.34 19.51
C ASP A 192 4.74 -8.42 19.27
N PRO A 193 5.26 -7.72 20.31
CA PRO A 193 6.41 -6.83 20.17
C PRO A 193 7.70 -7.53 19.71
N ILE A 194 7.91 -8.80 20.12
CA ILE A 194 9.11 -9.57 19.73
C ILE A 194 9.03 -9.88 18.22
N ARG A 195 7.86 -10.33 17.75
CA ARG A 195 7.63 -10.59 16.33
C ARG A 195 7.73 -9.31 15.51
N ALA A 196 7.14 -8.20 15.98
CA ALA A 196 7.23 -6.90 15.34
C ALA A 196 8.68 -6.43 15.17
N GLN A 197 9.51 -6.59 16.19
CA GLN A 197 10.93 -6.23 16.13
C GLN A 197 11.67 -7.08 15.10
N ALA A 198 11.45 -8.39 15.07
CA ALA A 198 12.06 -9.27 14.09
C ALA A 198 11.68 -8.90 12.65
N LEU A 199 10.39 -8.62 12.40
CA LEU A 199 9.89 -8.19 11.10
C LEU A 199 10.47 -6.83 10.67
N ALA A 200 10.55 -5.86 11.59
CA ALA A 200 11.12 -4.55 11.31
C ALA A 200 12.62 -4.66 10.94
N ALA A 201 13.38 -5.49 11.65
CA ALA A 201 14.79 -5.76 11.35
C ALA A 201 14.93 -6.41 9.96
N GLU A 202 14.11 -7.42 9.64
CA GLU A 202 14.12 -8.07 8.32
C GLU A 202 13.80 -7.09 7.19
N LEU A 203 12.81 -6.20 7.34
CA LEU A 203 12.48 -5.17 6.35
C LEU A 203 13.64 -4.18 6.14
N CYS A 204 14.35 -3.81 7.20
CA CYS A 204 15.52 -2.96 7.10
C CYS A 204 16.66 -3.67 6.36
N GLU A 205 16.89 -4.96 6.62
CA GLU A 205 17.88 -5.77 5.91
C GLU A 205 17.54 -5.89 4.42
N GLN A 206 16.31 -6.22 4.05
CA GLN A 206 15.86 -6.29 2.65
C GLN A 206 16.09 -4.97 1.91
N ASN A 207 15.82 -3.84 2.55
CA ASN A 207 16.10 -2.54 1.95
C ASN A 207 17.61 -2.29 1.76
N ASN A 208 18.46 -2.70 2.69
CA ASN A 208 19.91 -2.57 2.58
C ASN A 208 20.46 -3.45 1.44
N LEU A 209 19.97 -4.67 1.30
CA LEU A 209 20.31 -5.57 0.18
C LEU A 209 19.92 -4.93 -1.16
N ARG A 210 18.70 -4.46 -1.30
CA ARG A 210 18.22 -3.75 -2.49
C ARG A 210 19.12 -2.56 -2.84
N GLN A 211 19.46 -1.71 -1.86
CA GLN A 211 20.32 -0.55 -2.09
C GLN A 211 21.73 -0.98 -2.54
N SER A 212 22.27 -2.07 -1.99
CA SER A 212 23.56 -2.60 -2.41
C SER A 212 23.54 -3.09 -3.86
N GLU A 213 22.46 -3.76 -4.27
CA GLU A 213 22.28 -4.22 -5.66
C GLU A 213 22.10 -3.04 -6.63
N ASP A 214 21.28 -2.05 -6.28
CA ASP A 214 21.11 -0.84 -7.08
C ASP A 214 22.44 -0.10 -7.29
N ASN A 215 23.28 0.02 -6.25
CA ASN A 215 24.59 0.65 -6.33
C ASN A 215 25.56 -0.14 -7.23
N LYS A 216 25.59 -1.46 -7.12
CA LYS A 216 26.43 -2.32 -8.01
C LYS A 216 26.02 -2.16 -9.48
N LEU A 217 24.72 -2.21 -9.77
CA LEU A 217 24.21 -2.01 -11.14
C LEU A 217 24.57 -0.62 -11.67
N ARG A 218 24.43 0.41 -10.85
CA ARG A 218 24.82 1.77 -11.22
C ARG A 218 26.30 1.87 -11.57
N GLU A 219 27.18 1.31 -10.76
CA GLU A 219 28.63 1.31 -11.01
C GLU A 219 28.99 0.54 -12.28
N GLN A 220 28.39 -0.61 -12.51
CA GLN A 220 28.58 -1.41 -13.73
C GLN A 220 28.11 -0.64 -14.96
N THR A 221 26.95 0.00 -14.89
CA THR A 221 26.41 0.79 -15.99
C THR A 221 27.28 1.99 -16.31
N LEU A 222 27.75 2.72 -15.30
CA LEU A 222 28.66 3.86 -15.48
C LEU A 222 29.98 3.40 -16.10
N THR A 223 30.55 2.29 -15.64
CA THR A 223 31.79 1.73 -16.18
C THR A 223 31.63 1.34 -17.65
N ARG A 224 30.48 0.75 -18.01
CA ARG A 224 30.19 0.39 -19.40
C ARG A 224 30.06 1.63 -20.29
N LEU A 225 29.27 2.63 -19.85
CA LEU A 225 29.11 3.89 -20.59
C LEU A 225 30.45 4.60 -20.82
N LEU A 226 31.29 4.68 -19.80
CA LEU A 226 32.62 5.29 -19.93
C LEU A 226 33.54 4.55 -20.92
N ARG A 227 33.37 3.23 -21.07
CA ARG A 227 34.13 2.43 -22.08
C ARG A 227 33.60 2.60 -23.50
N GLU A 228 32.29 2.81 -23.65
CA GLU A 228 31.64 2.96 -24.97
C GLU A 228 31.78 4.38 -25.54
N TYR A 229 32.02 5.40 -24.70
CA TYR A 229 32.11 6.82 -25.10
C TYR A 229 33.53 7.44 -24.97
N ASN A 230 34.56 6.65 -24.63
CA ASN A 230 35.98 6.99 -24.73
C ASN A 230 36.64 6.16 -25.84
#